data_503c8c9a96a8f21aada0832ea18c17b8
#
_entry.id   503c8c9a96a8f21aada0832ea18c17b8
#
_cell.length_a   1.000
_cell.length_b   1.000
_cell.length_c   1.000
_cell.angle_alpha   90.00
_cell.angle_beta   90.00
_cell.angle_gamma   90.00
#
_symmetry.space_group_name_H-M   'P 1'
#
loop_
_entity.id
_entity.type
_entity.pdbx_description
1 polymer ?
#
loop_
_entity_poly.entity_id
_entity_poly.type
_entity_poly.pdbx_seq_one_letter_code
_entity_poly.pdbx_strand_id
1 'polypeptide(L)'
;MKVSKLADRTDEILPKVLEAGAEVVESKVRSNLASVIGKGTKEPPRSTGQLLSALGTSPALQDKNGDFNVKVGFAEPRSDGESNAKIATILEYGKSGQPARPFLKPAKSSSKNACIEAMKAKLESEVNGI
;
A
#
# COMPACT_ATOMS: atom_id res chain seq x y z
N MET A 1 -6.71 -31.99 -3.70
CA MET A 1 -6.17 -31.23 -2.56
C MET A 1 -6.62 -31.89 -1.26
N LYS A 2 -5.72 -32.03 -0.31
CA LYS A 2 -6.06 -32.52 1.02
C LYS A 2 -6.26 -31.34 1.96
N VAL A 3 -7.39 -31.27 2.63
CA VAL A 3 -7.72 -30.17 3.55
C VAL A 3 -6.71 -30.08 4.69
N SER A 4 -6.20 -31.21 5.17
CA SER A 4 -5.18 -31.24 6.24
C SER A 4 -3.88 -30.53 5.81
N LYS A 5 -3.44 -30.69 4.57
CA LYS A 5 -2.24 -30.01 4.07
C LYS A 5 -2.46 -28.52 3.95
N LEU A 6 -3.65 -28.10 3.52
CA LEU A 6 -4.01 -26.68 3.45
C LEU A 6 -3.97 -26.06 4.85
N ALA A 7 -4.56 -26.72 5.85
CA ALA A 7 -4.55 -26.24 7.23
C ALA A 7 -3.12 -26.11 7.77
N ASP A 8 -2.26 -27.09 7.50
CA ASP A 8 -0.87 -27.10 7.94
C ASP A 8 -0.04 -25.98 7.30
N ARG A 9 -0.44 -25.52 6.11
CA ARG A 9 0.30 -24.49 5.36
C ARG A 9 -0.34 -23.10 5.40
N THR A 10 -1.41 -22.93 6.16
CA THR A 10 -2.10 -21.64 6.24
C THR A 10 -1.16 -20.51 6.63
N ASP A 11 -0.28 -20.73 7.61
CA ASP A 11 0.68 -19.71 8.09
C ASP A 11 1.74 -19.35 7.04
N GLU A 12 1.95 -20.18 6.03
CA GLU A 12 2.82 -19.87 4.90
C GLU A 12 2.06 -19.16 3.77
N ILE A 13 0.83 -19.59 3.54
CA ILE A 13 0.03 -19.14 2.39
C ILE A 13 -0.55 -17.74 2.61
N LEU A 14 -1.12 -17.47 3.78
CA LEU A 14 -1.77 -16.20 4.07
C LEU A 14 -0.85 -14.98 3.89
N PRO A 15 0.39 -14.98 4.40
CA PRO A 15 1.29 -13.86 4.14
C PRO A 15 1.53 -13.60 2.67
N LYS A 16 1.71 -14.64 1.87
CA LYS A 16 1.94 -14.53 0.42
C LYS A 16 0.72 -13.93 -0.29
N VAL A 17 -0.48 -14.34 0.10
CA VAL A 17 -1.72 -13.83 -0.47
C VAL A 17 -1.88 -12.34 -0.16
N LEU A 18 -1.63 -11.94 1.10
CA LEU A 18 -1.71 -10.54 1.52
C LEU A 18 -0.68 -9.67 0.80
N GLU A 19 0.54 -10.16 0.65
CA GLU A 19 1.61 -9.44 -0.06
C GLU A 19 1.25 -9.23 -1.53
N ALA A 20 0.65 -10.22 -2.18
CA ALA A 20 0.19 -10.09 -3.57
C ALA A 20 -0.88 -9.00 -3.71
N GLY A 21 -1.84 -8.94 -2.78
CA GLY A 21 -2.85 -7.88 -2.76
C GLY A 21 -2.26 -6.51 -2.49
N ALA A 22 -1.33 -6.43 -1.54
CA ALA A 22 -0.68 -5.17 -1.17
C ALA A 22 0.15 -4.59 -2.31
N GLU A 23 0.79 -5.42 -3.11
CA GLU A 23 1.54 -4.99 -4.30
C GLU A 23 0.64 -4.22 -5.29
N VAL A 24 -0.57 -4.71 -5.50
CA VAL A 24 -1.54 -4.04 -6.38
C VAL A 24 -1.93 -2.68 -5.82
N VAL A 25 -2.23 -2.61 -4.53
CA VAL A 25 -2.60 -1.36 -3.86
C VAL A 25 -1.44 -0.37 -3.89
N GLU A 26 -0.23 -0.81 -3.55
CA GLU A 26 0.98 0.04 -3.56
C GLU A 26 1.21 0.63 -4.95
N SER A 27 1.11 -0.20 -5.99
CA SER A 27 1.29 0.23 -7.38
C SER A 27 0.30 1.34 -7.74
N LYS A 28 -0.95 1.21 -7.33
CA LYS A 28 -1.98 2.21 -7.61
C LYS A 28 -1.77 3.50 -6.81
N VAL A 29 -1.39 3.38 -5.54
CA VAL A 29 -1.05 4.54 -4.70
C VAL A 29 0.14 5.29 -5.31
N ARG A 30 1.17 4.57 -5.73
CA ARG A 30 2.36 5.13 -6.36
C ARG A 30 2.00 5.89 -7.65
N SER A 31 1.19 5.29 -8.50
CA SER A 31 0.73 5.90 -9.74
C SER A 31 -0.06 7.18 -9.48
N ASN A 32 -1.01 7.13 -8.54
CA ASN A 32 -1.82 8.29 -8.19
C ASN A 32 -0.98 9.41 -7.55
N LEU A 33 -0.07 9.05 -6.66
CA LEU A 33 0.82 10.03 -6.02
C LEU A 33 1.70 10.71 -7.07
N ALA A 34 2.29 9.94 -7.98
CA ALA A 34 3.12 10.49 -9.06
C ALA A 34 2.32 11.47 -9.93
N SER A 35 1.03 11.20 -10.14
CA SER A 35 0.19 12.07 -10.97
C SER A 35 -0.18 13.38 -10.28
N VAL A 36 -0.19 13.45 -8.96
CA VAL A 36 -0.53 14.67 -8.22
C VAL A 36 0.70 15.50 -7.82
N ILE A 37 1.89 14.92 -7.88
CA ILE A 37 3.13 15.61 -7.55
C ILE A 37 3.36 16.77 -8.54
N GLY A 38 3.58 17.97 -7.99
CA GLY A 38 3.92 19.15 -8.79
C GLY A 38 2.74 19.85 -9.46
N LYS A 39 1.55 19.26 -9.42
CA LYS A 39 0.39 19.87 -10.05
C LYS A 39 -0.13 21.04 -9.22
N GLY A 40 -0.28 22.20 -9.85
CA GLY A 40 -0.79 23.40 -9.19
C GLY A 40 0.18 24.06 -8.22
N THR A 41 1.45 23.67 -8.24
CA THR A 41 2.50 24.28 -7.44
C THR A 41 3.39 25.14 -8.33
N LYS A 42 3.89 26.25 -7.77
CA LYS A 42 4.80 27.15 -8.50
C LYS A 42 6.24 26.68 -8.46
N GLU A 43 6.60 25.87 -7.44
CA GLU A 43 7.96 25.36 -7.24
C GLU A 43 7.98 23.84 -7.35
N PRO A 44 9.14 23.27 -7.77
CA PRO A 44 9.30 21.82 -7.78
C PRO A 44 9.03 21.24 -6.39
N PRO A 45 8.23 20.15 -6.29
CA PRO A 45 7.85 19.58 -5.00
C PRO A 45 8.93 18.66 -4.43
N ARG A 46 9.94 19.24 -3.78
CA ARG A 46 11.02 18.47 -3.15
C ARG A 46 10.51 17.46 -2.15
N SER A 47 9.55 17.91 -1.32
CA SER A 47 8.94 17.06 -0.28
C SER A 47 8.23 15.86 -0.85
N THR A 48 7.54 16.03 -1.97
CA THR A 48 6.74 14.97 -2.57
C THR A 48 7.59 13.95 -3.31
N GLY A 49 8.79 14.35 -3.80
CA GLY A 49 9.76 13.41 -4.34
C GLY A 49 10.26 12.44 -3.28
N GLN A 50 10.55 12.93 -2.08
CA GLN A 50 10.92 12.08 -0.95
C GLN A 50 9.74 11.22 -0.49
N LEU A 51 8.52 11.77 -0.54
CA LEU A 51 7.32 11.04 -0.20
C LEU A 51 7.14 9.84 -1.11
N LEU A 52 7.29 10.04 -2.41
CA LEU A 52 7.19 8.96 -3.40
C LEU A 52 8.23 7.87 -3.16
N SER A 53 9.47 8.25 -2.86
CA SER A 53 10.53 7.28 -2.57
C SER A 53 10.32 6.53 -1.27
N ALA A 54 9.59 7.12 -0.32
CA ALA A 54 9.31 6.49 0.98
C ALA A 54 8.15 5.51 0.95
N LEU A 55 7.36 5.51 -0.14
CA LEU A 55 6.22 4.61 -0.27
C LEU A 55 6.70 3.16 -0.38
N GLY A 56 6.07 2.28 0.37
CA GLY A 56 6.40 0.86 0.34
C GLY A 56 5.35 0.03 1.03
N THR A 57 5.59 -1.28 1.02
CA THR A 57 4.72 -2.26 1.64
C THR A 57 5.50 -2.97 2.74
N SER A 58 4.89 -3.09 3.92
CA SER A 58 5.52 -3.84 5.01
C SER A 58 5.50 -5.34 4.69
N PRO A 59 6.41 -6.15 5.27
CA PRO A 59 6.23 -7.59 5.22
C PRO A 59 4.95 -7.98 5.96
N ALA A 60 4.42 -9.15 5.65
CA ALA A 60 3.26 -9.67 6.37
C ALA A 60 3.66 -9.99 7.80
N LEU A 61 2.92 -9.42 8.75
CA LEU A 61 3.18 -9.60 10.18
C LEU A 61 1.95 -10.19 10.83
N GLN A 62 2.19 -11.01 11.84
CA GLN A 62 1.13 -11.63 12.63
C GLN A 62 0.95 -10.81 13.91
N ASP A 63 -0.27 -10.40 14.21
CA ASP A 63 -0.55 -9.65 15.44
C ASP A 63 -0.73 -10.60 16.63
N LYS A 64 -0.98 -10.05 17.81
CA LYS A 64 -1.13 -10.84 19.04
C LYS A 64 -2.37 -11.74 19.04
N ASN A 65 -3.33 -11.50 18.14
CA ASN A 65 -4.52 -12.33 17.99
C ASN A 65 -4.32 -13.45 16.96
N GLY A 66 -3.14 -13.51 16.34
CA GLY A 66 -2.83 -14.50 15.32
C GLY A 66 -3.24 -14.10 13.91
N ASP A 67 -3.76 -12.88 13.73
CA ASP A 67 -4.17 -12.38 12.42
C ASP A 67 -2.98 -11.79 11.67
N PHE A 68 -2.89 -12.11 10.38
CA PHE A 68 -1.87 -11.54 9.52
C PHE A 68 -2.31 -10.21 8.96
N ASN A 69 -1.37 -9.28 8.78
CA ASN A 69 -1.64 -7.99 8.17
C ASN A 69 -0.43 -7.51 7.36
N VAL A 70 -0.70 -6.68 6.37
CA VAL A 70 0.29 -6.01 5.55
C VAL A 70 -0.11 -4.54 5.45
N LYS A 71 0.84 -3.65 5.58
CA LYS A 71 0.59 -2.21 5.50
C LYS A 71 1.26 -1.62 4.27
N VAL A 72 0.53 -0.78 3.56
CA VAL A 72 1.06 0.07 2.49
C VAL A 72 1.14 1.48 3.06
N GLY A 73 2.32 2.07 3.06
CA GLY A 73 2.49 3.38 3.66
C GLY A 73 3.87 3.97 3.39
N PHE A 74 4.23 4.94 4.19
CA PHE A 74 5.45 5.71 3.99
C PHE A 74 6.45 5.49 5.12
N ALA A 75 7.72 5.29 4.74
CA ALA A 75 8.80 5.13 5.70
C ALA A 75 9.11 6.46 6.41
N GLU A 76 9.48 6.36 7.66
CA GLU A 76 9.91 7.49 8.50
C GLU A 76 11.26 7.11 9.14
N PRO A 77 12.09 8.08 9.57
CA PRO A 77 11.97 9.53 9.39
C PRO A 77 12.47 10.01 8.03
N ARG A 78 12.14 11.27 7.70
CA ARG A 78 12.70 11.94 6.52
C ARG A 78 14.02 12.61 6.85
N SER A 79 14.85 12.79 5.82
CA SER A 79 16.14 13.45 5.97
C SER A 79 16.03 14.97 6.23
N ASP A 80 14.91 15.59 5.89
CA ASP A 80 14.69 17.02 6.05
C ASP A 80 13.98 17.41 7.36
N GLY A 81 13.76 16.45 8.25
CA GLY A 81 13.10 16.70 9.53
C GLY A 81 11.58 16.75 9.45
N GLU A 82 11.00 16.67 8.26
CA GLU A 82 9.56 16.63 8.06
C GLU A 82 9.01 15.21 8.25
N SER A 83 7.68 15.09 8.37
CA SER A 83 7.01 13.81 8.47
C SER A 83 6.35 13.44 7.14
N ASN A 84 6.63 12.26 6.61
CA ASN A 84 5.97 11.73 5.42
C ASN A 84 4.47 11.56 5.65
N ALA A 85 4.08 11.10 6.83
CA ALA A 85 2.66 10.95 7.19
C ALA A 85 1.93 12.29 7.16
N LYS A 86 2.56 13.34 7.70
CA LYS A 86 2.00 14.69 7.69
C LYS A 86 1.84 15.24 6.28
N ILE A 87 2.86 15.07 5.44
CA ILE A 87 2.83 15.53 4.04
C ILE A 87 1.74 14.79 3.27
N ALA A 88 1.65 13.48 3.44
CA ALA A 88 0.63 12.66 2.79
C ALA A 88 -0.78 13.11 3.21
N THR A 89 -0.99 13.42 4.49
CA THR A 89 -2.27 13.90 5.01
C THR A 89 -2.65 15.25 4.38
N ILE A 90 -1.69 16.15 4.24
CA ILE A 90 -1.92 17.46 3.61
C ILE A 90 -2.31 17.29 2.14
N LEU A 91 -1.65 16.40 1.41
CA LEU A 91 -2.01 16.12 0.02
C LEU A 91 -3.42 15.56 -0.08
N GLU A 92 -3.75 14.58 0.76
CA GLU A 92 -5.03 13.88 0.71
C GLU A 92 -6.21 14.78 1.05
N TYR A 93 -6.08 15.60 2.11
CA TYR A 93 -7.20 16.37 2.65
C TYR A 93 -7.06 17.87 2.46
N GLY A 94 -5.89 18.35 2.06
CA GLY A 94 -5.63 19.78 1.92
C GLY A 94 -5.39 20.49 3.25
N LYS A 95 -5.14 21.76 3.18
CA LYS A 95 -5.02 22.66 4.34
C LYS A 95 -5.38 24.08 3.90
N SER A 96 -5.41 25.02 4.85
CA SER A 96 -5.67 26.43 4.55
C SER A 96 -4.70 26.94 3.47
N GLY A 97 -5.25 27.47 2.39
CA GLY A 97 -4.48 27.97 1.25
C GLY A 97 -3.97 26.90 0.29
N GLN A 98 -4.25 25.62 0.55
CA GLN A 98 -3.83 24.54 -0.31
C GLN A 98 -4.98 23.54 -0.49
N PRO A 99 -5.51 23.38 -1.73
CA PRO A 99 -6.60 22.45 -1.98
C PRO A 99 -6.14 21.01 -1.84
N ALA A 100 -7.06 20.12 -1.52
CA ALA A 100 -6.81 18.69 -1.44
C ALA A 100 -6.45 18.14 -2.82
N ARG A 101 -5.53 17.18 -2.84
CA ARG A 101 -5.17 16.39 -4.04
C ARG A 101 -5.17 14.93 -3.64
N PRO A 102 -6.35 14.31 -3.51
CA PRO A 102 -6.45 12.94 -3.02
C PRO A 102 -5.72 11.96 -3.91
N PHE A 103 -4.99 11.04 -3.31
CA PHE A 103 -4.31 9.95 -4.00
C PHE A 103 -4.54 8.60 -3.33
N LEU A 104 -4.81 8.59 -2.01
CA LEU A 104 -5.06 7.37 -1.26
C LEU A 104 -6.47 6.84 -1.45
N LYS A 105 -7.48 7.68 -1.24
CA LYS A 105 -8.88 7.27 -1.44
C LYS A 105 -9.17 6.79 -2.85
N PRO A 106 -8.75 7.52 -3.91
CA PRO A 106 -8.95 7.03 -5.27
C PRO A 106 -8.22 5.73 -5.53
N ALA A 107 -7.00 5.56 -4.99
CA ALA A 107 -6.25 4.33 -5.13
C ALA A 107 -6.97 3.15 -4.47
N LYS A 108 -7.46 3.35 -3.25
CA LYS A 108 -8.20 2.34 -2.51
C LYS A 108 -9.44 1.88 -3.28
N SER A 109 -10.22 2.82 -3.79
CA SER A 109 -11.43 2.50 -4.56
C SER A 109 -11.13 1.79 -5.87
N SER A 110 -10.17 2.31 -6.65
CA SER A 110 -9.88 1.79 -7.98
C SER A 110 -9.10 0.48 -7.97
N SER A 111 -8.35 0.19 -6.91
CA SER A 111 -7.55 -1.03 -6.81
C SER A 111 -8.26 -2.19 -6.12
N LYS A 112 -9.43 -1.94 -5.53
CA LYS A 112 -10.14 -2.95 -4.72
C LYS A 112 -10.34 -4.28 -5.46
N ASN A 113 -10.92 -4.23 -6.65
CA ASN A 113 -11.20 -5.44 -7.43
C ASN A 113 -9.92 -6.12 -7.90
N ALA A 114 -8.95 -5.35 -8.38
CA ALA A 114 -7.67 -5.89 -8.82
C ALA A 114 -6.89 -6.53 -7.65
N CYS A 115 -6.98 -5.93 -6.48
CA CYS A 115 -6.37 -6.47 -5.25
C CYS A 115 -6.99 -7.83 -4.91
N ILE A 116 -8.32 -7.92 -4.92
CA ILE A 116 -9.04 -9.17 -4.64
C ILE A 116 -8.68 -10.24 -5.66
N GLU A 117 -8.63 -9.90 -6.94
CA GLU A 117 -8.27 -10.84 -8.01
C GLU A 117 -6.83 -11.33 -7.86
N ALA A 118 -5.90 -10.45 -7.50
CA ALA A 118 -4.51 -10.83 -7.25
C ALA A 118 -4.39 -11.80 -6.07
N MET A 119 -5.14 -11.54 -5.00
CA MET A 119 -5.16 -12.42 -3.84
C MET A 119 -5.75 -13.78 -4.16
N LYS A 120 -6.85 -13.82 -4.92
CA LYS A 120 -7.45 -15.08 -5.38
C LYS A 120 -6.50 -15.89 -6.23
N ALA A 121 -5.85 -15.25 -7.19
CA ALA A 121 -4.89 -15.91 -8.08
C ALA A 121 -3.72 -16.51 -7.29
N LYS A 122 -3.20 -15.75 -6.33
CA LYS A 122 -2.09 -16.21 -5.48
C LYS A 122 -2.53 -17.38 -4.60
N LEU A 123 -3.73 -17.29 -4.03
CA LEU A 123 -4.29 -18.36 -3.20
C LEU A 123 -4.44 -19.66 -4.02
N GLU A 124 -5.00 -19.57 -5.20
CA GLU A 124 -5.16 -20.73 -6.10
C GLU A 124 -3.82 -21.35 -6.45
N SER A 125 -2.84 -20.50 -6.76
CA SER A 125 -1.48 -20.96 -7.10
C SER A 125 -0.84 -21.72 -5.93
N GLU A 126 -0.97 -21.19 -4.70
CA GLU A 126 -0.39 -21.83 -3.52
C GLU A 126 -1.13 -23.13 -3.14
N VAL A 127 -2.45 -23.13 -3.27
CA VAL A 127 -3.28 -24.32 -2.99
C VAL A 127 -2.97 -25.42 -4.01
N ASN A 128 -2.84 -25.08 -5.28
CA ASN A 128 -2.54 -26.06 -6.33
C ASN A 128 -1.13 -26.64 -6.21
N GLY A 129 -0.25 -25.99 -5.50
CA GLY A 129 1.10 -26.46 -5.21
C GLY A 129 1.22 -27.43 -4.04
N ILE A 130 0.09 -27.71 -3.37
CA ILE A 130 0.09 -28.63 -2.22
C ILE A 130 0.02 -30.09 -2.65
#